data_027b80fe0e04acd0d570576ff64d2df0
#
_entry.id   027b80fe0e04acd0d570576ff64d2df0
#
_cell.length_a   1.000
_cell.length_b   1.000
_cell.length_c   1.000
_cell.angle_alpha   90.00
_cell.angle_beta   90.00
_cell.angle_gamma   90.00
#
_symmetry.space_group_name_H-M   'P 1'
#
loop_
_entity.id
_entity.type
_entity.pdbx_description
1 polymer ?
#
loop_
_entity_poly.entity_id
_entity_poly.type
_entity_poly.pdbx_seq_one_letter_code
_entity_poly.pdbx_strand_id
1 'polypeptide(L)'
;AQIEGYRVAGKTGTTHKVKAGGGYEKKKYVASFVGYAPASNPRLIIAVMLDEPSAGKHYGGQVAAPVFSRVMADSLRNLSVPHDAPINKTVLSPVRPGLKGDV
;
A
#
# COMPACT_ATOMS: atom_id res chain seq x y z
N ALA A 1 -3.99 2.72 0.23
CA ALA A 1 -4.18 1.45 0.93
C ALA A 1 -5.00 1.67 2.19
N GLN A 2 -6.28 1.39 2.11
CA GLN A 2 -7.15 1.53 3.27
C GLN A 2 -7.65 0.18 3.69
N ILE A 3 -7.79 0.01 5.00
CA ILE A 3 -8.30 -1.24 5.55
C ILE A 3 -9.33 -0.87 6.59
N GLU A 4 -10.54 -1.39 6.43
CA GLU A 4 -11.62 -1.08 7.35
C GLU A 4 -11.27 -1.53 8.76
N GLY A 5 -11.46 -0.67 9.72
CA GLY A 5 -11.17 -0.98 11.12
C GLY A 5 -9.76 -0.68 11.56
N TYR A 6 -8.88 -0.29 10.64
CA TYR A 6 -7.50 -0.04 10.99
C TYR A 6 -6.95 1.22 10.35
N ARG A 7 -6.05 1.86 11.06
CA ARG A 7 -5.30 2.97 10.50
C ARG A 7 -4.03 2.41 9.91
N VAL A 8 -3.70 2.85 8.72
CA VAL A 8 -2.57 2.33 7.99
C VAL A 8 -1.62 3.45 7.64
N ALA A 9 -0.35 3.21 7.75
CA ALA A 9 0.66 4.14 7.30
C ALA A 9 1.55 3.43 6.30
N GLY A 10 1.89 4.10 5.23
CA GLY A 10 2.71 3.47 4.22
C GLY A 10 3.24 4.44 3.19
N LYS A 11 4.05 3.92 2.30
CA LYS A 11 4.70 4.71 1.27
C LYS A 11 4.80 3.90 -0.01
N THR A 12 4.43 4.54 -1.11
CA THR A 12 4.56 3.93 -2.43
C THR A 12 5.93 4.21 -2.99
N GLY A 13 6.33 3.42 -3.94
CA GLY A 13 7.56 3.65 -4.67
C GLY A 13 7.46 3.11 -6.09
N THR A 14 8.16 3.75 -7.01
CA THR A 14 8.27 3.28 -8.38
C THR A 14 9.69 3.51 -8.82
N THR A 15 10.40 2.44 -9.12
CA THR A 15 11.80 2.52 -9.48
C THR A 15 11.98 1.95 -10.87
N HIS A 16 12.58 2.73 -11.75
CA HIS A 16 12.83 2.26 -13.11
C HIS A 16 14.13 1.49 -13.16
N LYS A 17 14.17 0.48 -14.00
CA LYS A 17 15.37 -0.32 -14.12
C LYS A 17 16.38 0.41 -14.99
N VAL A 18 17.65 0.16 -14.71
CA VAL A 18 18.73 0.82 -15.43
C VAL A 18 19.07 0.01 -16.66
N LYS A 19 19.29 0.69 -17.78
CA LYS A 19 19.72 0.04 -19.00
C LYS A 19 21.18 -0.32 -18.92
N ALA A 20 21.56 -1.32 -19.70
CA ALA A 20 22.93 -1.77 -19.72
C ALA A 20 23.90 -0.67 -20.13
N GLY A 21 23.62 0.17 -20.98
CA GLY A 21 24.53 1.23 -21.38
C GLY A 21 24.34 2.53 -20.66
N GLY A 22 23.56 2.54 -19.59
CA GLY A 22 23.26 3.75 -18.84
C GLY A 22 21.84 4.21 -19.12
N GLY A 23 21.32 5.09 -18.27
CA GLY A 23 19.96 5.54 -18.40
C GLY A 23 18.97 4.51 -17.88
N TYR A 24 17.69 4.82 -17.98
CA TYR A 24 16.66 3.96 -17.43
C TYR A 24 15.81 3.35 -18.53
N GLU A 25 15.33 2.12 -18.28
CA GLU A 25 14.39 1.49 -19.19
C GLU A 25 13.04 2.11 -18.97
N LYS A 26 12.43 2.65 -19.98
CA LYS A 26 11.18 3.35 -19.78
C LYS A 26 10.04 2.45 -19.42
N LYS A 27 10.05 1.22 -19.88
CA LYS A 27 8.95 0.33 -19.63
C LYS A 27 9.23 -0.71 -18.58
N LYS A 28 10.40 -0.68 -17.99
CA LYS A 28 10.76 -1.68 -17.00
C LYS A 28 10.96 -1.01 -15.67
N TYR A 29 10.12 -1.37 -14.72
CA TYR A 29 10.16 -0.72 -13.44
C TYR A 29 9.67 -1.69 -12.38
N VAL A 30 9.91 -1.32 -11.15
CA VAL A 30 9.43 -2.07 -9.99
C VAL A 30 8.49 -1.16 -9.23
N ALA A 31 7.27 -1.60 -9.02
CA ALA A 31 6.31 -0.86 -8.21
C ALA A 31 6.34 -1.44 -6.81
N SER A 32 6.31 -0.58 -5.82
CA SER A 32 6.39 -1.07 -4.44
C SER A 32 5.46 -0.30 -3.52
N PHE A 33 5.15 -0.92 -2.43
CA PHE A 33 4.43 -0.29 -1.34
C PHE A 33 4.89 -0.94 -0.04
N VAL A 34 5.26 -0.14 0.93
CA VAL A 34 5.64 -0.62 2.25
C VAL A 34 4.77 0.08 3.26
N GLY A 35 4.19 -0.67 4.15
CA GLY A 35 3.34 -0.06 5.15
C GLY A 35 3.24 -0.86 6.42
N TYR A 36 2.64 -0.26 7.42
CA TYR A 36 2.41 -0.94 8.68
C TYR A 36 1.02 -0.61 9.20
N ALA A 37 0.53 -1.49 10.03
CA ALA A 37 -0.77 -1.31 10.67
C ALA A 37 -0.83 -2.13 11.96
N PRO A 38 -1.64 -1.76 12.90
CA PRO A 38 -2.38 -0.50 12.98
C PRO A 38 -1.40 0.65 13.21
N ALA A 39 -1.68 1.80 12.63
CA ALA A 39 -0.72 2.91 12.73
C ALA A 39 -0.53 3.40 14.15
N SER A 40 -1.57 3.32 14.97
CA SER A 40 -1.47 3.78 16.34
C SER A 40 -0.68 2.82 17.22
N ASN A 41 -0.55 1.57 16.81
CA ASN A 41 0.21 0.59 17.58
C ASN A 41 0.67 -0.48 16.60
N PRO A 42 1.73 -0.23 15.87
CA PRO A 42 2.11 -1.12 14.77
C PRO A 42 2.36 -2.56 15.21
N ARG A 43 1.75 -3.48 14.51
CA ARG A 43 1.90 -4.89 14.79
C ARG A 43 2.50 -5.64 13.61
N LEU A 44 2.29 -5.15 12.41
CA LEU A 44 2.80 -5.80 11.21
C LEU A 44 3.33 -4.78 10.23
N ILE A 45 4.41 -5.12 9.58
CA ILE A 45 4.97 -4.34 8.49
C ILE A 45 4.99 -5.26 7.28
N ILE A 46 4.49 -4.78 6.16
CA ILE A 46 4.45 -5.56 4.94
C ILE A 46 5.02 -4.75 3.80
N ALA A 47 5.86 -5.35 3.02
CA ALA A 47 6.41 -4.73 1.82
C ALA A 47 5.97 -5.55 0.62
N VAL A 48 5.48 -4.86 -0.40
CA VAL A 48 5.07 -5.49 -1.64
C VAL A 48 5.90 -4.93 -2.76
N MET A 49 6.47 -5.79 -3.57
CA MET A 49 7.24 -5.37 -4.71
C MET A 49 6.77 -6.13 -5.92
N LEU A 50 6.39 -5.42 -6.96
CA LEU A 50 5.92 -6.02 -8.19
C LEU A 50 6.92 -5.67 -9.28
N ASP A 51 7.57 -6.69 -9.81
CA ASP A 51 8.63 -6.50 -10.78
C ASP A 51 8.01 -6.48 -12.16
N GLU A 52 8.18 -5.38 -12.83
CA GLU A 52 7.70 -5.19 -14.20
C GLU A 52 6.22 -5.53 -14.35
N PRO A 53 5.34 -4.87 -13.60
CA PRO A 53 3.93 -5.13 -13.77
C PRO A 53 3.49 -4.76 -15.19
N SER A 54 2.58 -5.53 -15.74
CA SER A 54 2.25 -5.39 -17.14
C SER A 54 0.84 -4.93 -17.42
N ALA A 55 0.12 -4.52 -16.44
CA ALA A 55 -1.29 -4.18 -16.64
C ALA A 55 -1.53 -2.73 -17.01
N GLY A 56 -0.55 -2.03 -17.50
CA GLY A 56 -0.70 -0.63 -17.88
C GLY A 56 -0.63 0.35 -16.73
N LYS A 57 -0.62 -0.13 -15.51
CA LYS A 57 -0.47 0.70 -14.35
C LYS A 57 0.90 0.46 -13.78
N HIS A 58 1.56 1.50 -13.35
CA HIS A 58 2.93 1.29 -12.89
C HIS A 58 3.28 2.00 -11.61
N TYR A 59 2.44 2.84 -11.08
CA TYR A 59 2.80 3.47 -9.83
C TYR A 59 2.43 2.58 -8.66
N GLY A 60 3.25 2.59 -7.62
CA GLY A 60 3.04 1.75 -6.47
C GLY A 60 1.65 1.86 -5.88
N GLY A 61 1.06 3.06 -5.93
CA GLY A 61 -0.29 3.23 -5.40
C GLY A 61 -1.35 2.55 -6.26
N GLN A 62 -1.05 2.27 -7.52
CA GLN A 62 -2.02 1.63 -8.40
C GLN A 62 -1.88 0.13 -8.45
N VAL A 63 -0.69 -0.40 -8.26
CA VAL A 63 -0.48 -1.83 -8.42
C VAL A 63 -0.04 -2.54 -7.14
N ALA A 64 0.76 -1.91 -6.32
CA ALA A 64 1.25 -2.56 -5.11
C ALA A 64 0.37 -2.33 -3.90
N ALA A 65 -0.22 -1.14 -3.77
CA ALA A 65 -1.04 -0.84 -2.60
C ALA A 65 -2.27 -1.75 -2.47
N PRO A 66 -2.98 -2.12 -3.53
CA PRO A 66 -4.10 -3.03 -3.38
C PRO A 66 -3.67 -4.41 -2.86
N VAL A 67 -2.51 -4.88 -3.28
CA VAL A 67 -1.99 -6.14 -2.78
C VAL A 67 -1.67 -6.01 -1.30
N PHE A 68 -1.02 -4.91 -0.93
CA PHE A 68 -0.73 -4.64 0.47
C PHE A 68 -2.00 -4.65 1.31
N SER A 69 -3.04 -3.96 0.86
CA SER A 69 -4.26 -3.86 1.64
C SER A 69 -4.89 -5.21 1.89
N ARG A 70 -4.90 -6.07 0.86
CA ARG A 70 -5.50 -7.36 1.01
C ARG A 70 -4.70 -8.26 1.94
N VAL A 71 -3.39 -8.29 1.76
CA VAL A 71 -2.54 -9.14 2.60
C VAL A 71 -2.57 -8.65 4.04
N MET A 72 -2.49 -7.35 4.23
CA MET A 72 -2.48 -6.80 5.58
C MET A 72 -3.82 -7.03 6.27
N ALA A 73 -4.93 -6.84 5.56
CA ALA A 73 -6.25 -7.04 6.16
C ALA A 73 -6.43 -8.48 6.61
N ASP A 74 -6.03 -9.43 5.78
CA ASP A 74 -6.16 -10.82 6.13
C ASP A 74 -5.24 -11.18 7.28
N SER A 75 -4.03 -10.63 7.31
CA SER A 75 -3.08 -10.93 8.37
C SER A 75 -3.54 -10.37 9.71
N LEU A 76 -4.06 -9.15 9.71
CA LEU A 76 -4.56 -8.56 10.95
C LEU A 76 -5.74 -9.35 11.49
N ARG A 77 -6.61 -9.82 10.61
CA ARG A 77 -7.75 -10.59 11.04
C ARG A 77 -7.31 -11.95 11.57
N ASN A 78 -6.38 -12.60 10.90
CA ASN A 78 -5.90 -13.90 11.35
C ASN A 78 -5.18 -13.82 12.69
N LEU A 79 -4.56 -12.70 12.97
CA LEU A 79 -3.87 -12.53 14.26
C LEU A 79 -4.78 -11.89 15.31
N SER A 80 -6.01 -11.65 14.98
CA SER A 80 -6.99 -11.06 15.90
C SER A 80 -6.50 -9.75 16.50
N VAL A 81 -5.91 -8.92 15.65
CA VAL A 81 -5.40 -7.63 16.12
C VAL A 81 -6.58 -6.70 16.36
N PRO A 82 -6.64 -6.01 17.50
CA PRO A 82 -7.75 -5.11 17.77
C PRO A 82 -7.79 -3.95 16.79
N HIS A 83 -8.98 -3.51 16.46
CA HIS A 83 -9.14 -2.36 15.57
C HIS A 83 -8.68 -1.09 16.27
N ASP A 84 -8.03 -0.21 15.53
CA ASP A 84 -7.66 1.09 16.08
C ASP A 84 -8.42 2.22 15.37
N ALA A 85 -9.39 1.86 14.52
CA ALA A 85 -10.27 2.83 13.90
C ALA A 85 -11.68 2.25 13.89
N PRO A 86 -12.69 3.10 13.98
CA PRO A 86 -14.06 2.58 13.99
C PRO A 86 -14.38 1.99 12.63
N ILE A 87 -15.15 0.91 12.65
CA ILE A 87 -15.72 0.41 11.45
C ILE A 87 -17.04 1.12 11.31
N ASN A 88 -17.12 2.05 10.39
CA ASN A 88 -18.33 2.82 10.28
C ASN A 88 -18.67 2.96 8.82
N LYS A 89 -19.57 2.17 8.39
CA LYS A 89 -19.92 2.14 7.00
C LYS A 89 -20.72 3.32 6.56
N THR A 90 -21.24 4.08 7.46
CA THR A 90 -22.02 5.20 7.05
C THR A 90 -21.24 6.45 6.99
N VAL A 91 -20.08 6.44 7.36
CA VAL A 91 -19.36 7.63 7.33
C VAL A 91 -18.91 7.99 6.08
N LEU A 92 -19.22 9.03 5.68
CA LEU A 92 -18.79 9.49 4.57
C LEU A 92 -17.97 10.56 4.77
N SER A 93 -17.30 10.56 5.72
CA SER A 93 -16.55 11.60 5.96
C SER A 93 -15.71 11.86 4.89
N PRO A 94 -15.57 12.94 4.58
CA PRO A 94 -14.77 13.33 3.60
C PRO A 94 -13.49 12.87 3.93
N VAL A 95 -13.02 12.46 3.10
CA VAL A 95 -11.89 12.09 3.19
C VAL A 95 -10.99 12.86 3.92
N ARG A 96 -10.12 12.33 4.56
CA ARG A 96 -9.10 12.97 5.14
C ARG A 96 -8.01 13.05 4.17
N PRO A 97 -7.76 14.17 3.65
CA PRO A 97 -6.81 14.31 2.57
C PRO A 97 -5.46 13.75 2.88
N GLY A 98 -5.03 13.92 4.05
CA GLY A 98 -3.73 13.44 4.36
C GLY A 98 -3.61 11.95 4.40
N LEU A 99 -4.73 11.26 4.43
CA LEU A 99 -4.68 9.87 4.44
C LEU A 99 -4.68 9.30 3.10
N LYS A 100 -5.40 9.93 2.18
CA LYS A 100 -5.52 9.26 1.00
C LYS A 100 -4.39 9.47 0.12
N GLY A 101 -3.80 10.53 0.19
CA GLY A 101 -2.81 10.81 -0.77
C GLY A 101 -1.61 10.03 -0.65
N ASP A 102 -1.38 9.55 0.48
CA ASP A 102 -0.16 9.00 0.68
C ASP A 102 -0.18 7.61 0.55
N VAL A 103 -1.18 7.08 0.37
CA VAL A 103 -1.19 5.66 0.32
C VAL A 103 -1.89 5.16 -0.87
#